data_9fa94826ed93c536aa3e1064d016764f
#
_entry.id   9fa94826ed93c536aa3e1064d016764f
#
_cell.length_a   1.000
_cell.length_b   1.000
_cell.length_c   1.000
_cell.angle_alpha   90.00
_cell.angle_beta   90.00
_cell.angle_gamma   90.00
#
_symmetry.space_group_name_H-M   'P 1'
#
loop_
_entity.id
_entity.type
_entity.pdbx_description
1 polymer ?
#
loop_
_entity_poly.entity_id
_entity_poly.type
_entity_poly.pdbx_seq_one_letter_code
_entity_poly.pdbx_strand_id
1 'polypeptide(L)'
;MVKPPEGLFVFVGFVKWAGRAHFCFQEWHVAALRERLIALIEPLLVQLGYELVELEMAPAHGRGSLRIFIDRPEGIGISDCERVSREVSALMDVEDPIPTAYALEVSSPGDDRVLRTPAHFERFRGARVLVELVAPRDGRRRYTGLLQEVSATGVALEVDRQRVDVSFGEIAKARLAP
;
A
#
# COMPACT_ATOMS: atom_id res chain seq x y z
N MET A 1 37.02 7.52 -19.95
CA MET A 1 36.02 8.15 -20.83
C MET A 1 35.29 7.02 -21.56
N VAL A 2 34.24 6.47 -20.95
CA VAL A 2 33.50 5.29 -21.48
C VAL A 2 32.15 5.82 -21.96
N LYS A 3 31.88 5.62 -23.24
CA LYS A 3 30.66 6.02 -23.98
C LYS A 3 29.50 5.10 -23.54
N PRO A 4 28.31 5.61 -23.21
CA PRO A 4 27.15 4.77 -22.94
C PRO A 4 26.62 4.12 -24.22
N PRO A 5 25.97 2.94 -24.15
CA PRO A 5 25.42 2.26 -25.33
C PRO A 5 24.20 2.99 -25.88
N GLU A 6 24.19 3.13 -27.18
CA GLU A 6 23.06 3.63 -27.96
C GLU A 6 21.95 2.58 -28.04
N GLY A 7 20.71 3.00 -27.87
CA GLY A 7 19.55 2.25 -28.32
C GLY A 7 18.49 1.97 -27.28
N LEU A 8 17.56 2.86 -27.13
CA LEU A 8 16.11 2.67 -27.25
C LEU A 8 15.39 4.02 -27.08
N PHE A 9 15.36 4.82 -28.14
CA PHE A 9 14.42 5.95 -28.22
C PHE A 9 13.03 5.36 -28.52
N VAL A 10 12.19 5.20 -27.50
CA VAL A 10 10.76 5.09 -27.72
C VAL A 10 10.23 6.50 -28.01
N PHE A 11 9.97 6.76 -29.27
CA PHE A 11 9.27 7.96 -29.74
C PHE A 11 7.82 7.86 -29.27
N VAL A 12 7.50 8.42 -28.10
CA VAL A 12 6.11 8.67 -27.71
C VAL A 12 5.67 9.94 -28.40
N GLY A 13 4.78 9.80 -29.36
CA GLY A 13 4.21 10.88 -30.15
C GLY A 13 3.70 12.02 -29.27
N PHE A 14 4.07 13.23 -29.66
CA PHE A 14 3.68 14.48 -29.05
C PHE A 14 2.17 14.70 -29.27
N VAL A 15 1.31 14.24 -28.36
CA VAL A 15 -0.09 14.61 -28.33
C VAL A 15 -0.25 15.79 -27.36
N LYS A 16 -0.65 16.92 -27.93
CA LYS A 16 -0.88 18.22 -27.31
C LYS A 16 -2.01 18.13 -26.26
N TRP A 17 -1.67 17.70 -25.03
CA TRP A 17 -2.55 17.71 -23.86
C TRP A 17 -1.76 18.05 -22.61
N ALA A 18 -1.47 19.35 -22.44
CA ALA A 18 -0.63 19.89 -21.37
C ALA A 18 -1.19 19.74 -19.93
N GLY A 19 -2.40 19.17 -19.75
CA GLY A 19 -3.03 19.04 -18.44
C GLY A 19 -2.93 17.65 -17.78
N ARG A 20 -2.75 16.56 -18.56
CA ARG A 20 -2.71 15.19 -18.04
C ARG A 20 -1.30 14.63 -17.82
N ALA A 21 -0.30 15.13 -18.52
CA ALA A 21 1.07 14.63 -18.39
C ALA A 21 1.69 14.98 -17.02
N HIS A 22 1.35 16.13 -16.45
CA HIS A 22 1.84 16.54 -15.13
C HIS A 22 1.24 15.70 -13.99
N PHE A 23 -0.02 15.30 -14.12
CA PHE A 23 -0.71 14.45 -13.15
C PHE A 23 -0.15 13.01 -13.14
N CYS A 24 0.06 12.40 -14.29
CA CYS A 24 0.65 11.07 -14.43
C CYS A 24 2.10 10.99 -13.91
N PHE A 25 2.90 12.04 -14.11
CA PHE A 25 4.29 12.07 -13.66
C PHE A 25 4.40 12.18 -12.13
N GLN A 26 3.49 12.91 -11.52
CA GLN A 26 3.44 13.09 -10.06
C GLN A 26 2.96 11.82 -9.35
N GLU A 27 1.97 11.10 -9.90
CA GLU A 27 1.51 9.82 -9.36
C GLU A 27 2.59 8.73 -9.44
N TRP A 28 3.36 8.68 -10.52
CA TRP A 28 4.48 7.76 -10.67
C TRP A 28 5.57 7.97 -9.60
N HIS A 29 5.92 9.21 -9.33
CA HIS A 29 6.91 9.54 -8.30
C HIS A 29 6.44 9.17 -6.89
N VAL A 30 5.18 9.39 -6.59
CA VAL A 30 4.58 9.02 -5.30
C VAL A 30 4.54 7.50 -5.13
N ALA A 31 4.17 6.75 -6.17
CA ALA A 31 4.15 5.29 -6.13
C ALA A 31 5.57 4.71 -5.95
N ALA A 32 6.56 5.19 -6.70
CA ALA A 32 7.95 4.75 -6.58
C ALA A 32 8.56 5.10 -5.21
N LEU A 33 8.23 6.27 -4.65
CA LEU A 33 8.67 6.67 -3.32
C LEU A 33 8.01 5.78 -2.25
N ARG A 34 6.71 5.49 -2.39
CA ARG A 34 6.00 4.59 -1.47
C ARG A 34 6.64 3.20 -1.43
N GLU A 35 6.94 2.61 -2.58
CA GLU A 35 7.61 1.31 -2.67
C GLU A 35 9.01 1.33 -2.03
N ARG A 36 9.78 2.41 -2.25
CA ARG A 36 11.08 2.59 -1.59
C ARG A 36 10.94 2.67 -0.08
N LEU A 37 9.97 3.41 0.43
CA LEU A 37 9.71 3.53 1.87
C LEU A 37 9.28 2.18 2.49
N ILE A 38 8.44 1.43 1.81
CA ILE A 38 8.06 0.07 2.25
C ILE A 38 9.30 -0.81 2.33
N ALA A 39 10.15 -0.81 1.29
CA ALA A 39 11.37 -1.62 1.26
C ALA A 39 12.37 -1.26 2.36
N LEU A 40 12.40 -0.01 2.82
CA LEU A 40 13.23 0.45 3.93
C LEU A 40 12.64 0.12 5.30
N ILE A 41 11.34 0.36 5.48
CA ILE A 41 10.68 0.31 6.79
C ILE A 41 10.25 -1.11 7.16
N GLU A 42 9.75 -1.90 6.21
CA GLU A 42 9.21 -3.24 6.49
C GLU A 42 10.26 -4.20 7.13
N PRO A 43 11.52 -4.26 6.68
CA PRO A 43 12.54 -5.08 7.34
C PRO A 43 12.82 -4.67 8.79
N LEU A 44 12.82 -3.36 9.07
CA LEU A 44 13.00 -2.83 10.42
C LEU A 44 11.84 -3.27 11.33
N LEU A 45 10.59 -3.14 10.85
CA LEU A 45 9.41 -3.55 11.61
C LEU A 45 9.43 -5.04 11.91
N VAL A 46 9.80 -5.88 10.94
CA VAL A 46 9.93 -7.34 11.13
C VAL A 46 10.98 -7.65 12.22
N GLN A 47 12.14 -6.98 12.22
CA GLN A 47 13.14 -7.15 13.28
C GLN A 47 12.65 -6.73 14.67
N LEU A 48 11.78 -5.74 14.74
CA LEU A 48 11.15 -5.27 15.97
C LEU A 48 9.95 -6.14 16.42
N GLY A 49 9.51 -7.11 15.59
CA GLY A 49 8.38 -8.00 15.86
C GLY A 49 7.02 -7.44 15.46
N TYR A 50 7.00 -6.48 14.54
CA TYR A 50 5.76 -5.87 14.02
C TYR A 50 5.57 -6.18 12.54
N GLU A 51 4.32 -6.16 12.11
CA GLU A 51 3.88 -6.27 10.72
C GLU A 51 3.56 -4.87 10.17
N LEU A 52 4.07 -4.55 8.98
CA LEU A 52 3.63 -3.36 8.24
C LEU A 52 2.29 -3.66 7.56
N VAL A 53 1.22 -3.09 8.07
CA VAL A 53 -0.12 -3.25 7.49
C VAL A 53 -0.29 -2.33 6.29
N GLU A 54 -0.04 -1.02 6.46
CA GLU A 54 -0.19 -0.02 5.40
C GLU A 54 0.78 1.14 5.64
N LEU A 55 1.17 1.80 4.54
CA LEU A 55 1.93 3.03 4.53
C LEU A 55 1.19 4.04 3.63
N GLU A 56 0.80 5.16 4.21
CA GLU A 56 0.10 6.23 3.51
C GLU A 56 0.94 7.50 3.51
N MET A 57 1.00 8.14 2.36
CA MET A 57 1.59 9.47 2.22
C MET A 57 0.50 10.45 1.84
N ALA A 58 0.29 11.47 2.64
CA ALA A 58 -0.65 12.53 2.35
C ALA A 58 0.11 13.84 2.11
N PRO A 59 -0.04 14.47 0.93
CA PRO A 59 0.43 15.82 0.72
C PRO A 59 -0.44 16.77 1.56
N ALA A 60 0.20 17.57 2.42
CA ALA A 60 -0.49 18.63 3.13
C ALA A 60 0.05 19.98 2.67
N HIS A 61 -0.77 21.03 2.74
CA HIS A 61 -0.34 22.39 2.49
C HIS A 61 0.71 22.80 3.54
N GLY A 62 2.00 22.70 3.18
CA GLY A 62 3.15 23.09 4.02
C GLY A 62 3.93 21.94 4.68
N ARG A 63 3.30 20.89 5.17
CA ARG A 63 3.95 19.69 5.70
C ARG A 63 3.22 18.45 5.24
N GLY A 64 3.94 17.50 4.60
CA GLY A 64 3.41 16.18 4.31
C GLY A 64 3.15 15.37 5.58
N SER A 65 2.40 14.27 5.49
CA SER A 65 2.36 13.25 6.54
C SER A 65 2.72 11.89 5.97
N LEU A 66 3.54 11.16 6.73
CA LEU A 66 3.85 9.75 6.53
C LEU A 66 3.15 8.98 7.65
N ARG A 67 2.13 8.21 7.30
CA ARG A 67 1.40 7.35 8.23
C ARG A 67 1.80 5.92 8.05
N ILE A 68 2.15 5.27 9.14
CA ILE A 68 2.56 3.87 9.19
C ILE A 68 1.58 3.13 10.10
N PHE A 69 0.88 2.15 9.53
CA PHE A 69 -0.02 1.28 10.29
C PHE A 69 0.70 -0.03 10.57
N ILE A 70 0.84 -0.34 11.86
CA ILE A 70 1.53 -1.53 12.33
C ILE A 70 0.59 -2.45 13.08
N ASP A 71 0.87 -3.75 13.06
CA ASP A 71 0.13 -4.74 13.85
C ASP A 71 1.05 -5.86 14.35
N ARG A 72 0.57 -6.62 15.32
CA ARG A 72 1.13 -7.88 15.79
C ARG A 72 0.02 -8.75 16.41
N PRO A 73 0.23 -10.07 16.59
CA PRO A 73 -0.79 -10.98 17.12
C PRO A 73 -1.37 -10.57 18.48
N GLU A 74 -0.54 -9.97 19.34
CA GLU A 74 -0.91 -9.54 20.71
C GLU A 74 -1.63 -8.19 20.74
N GLY A 75 -1.78 -7.53 19.59
CA GLY A 75 -2.30 -6.17 19.46
C GLY A 75 -1.25 -5.09 19.68
N ILE A 76 -1.61 -3.83 19.38
CA ILE A 76 -0.73 -2.66 19.41
C ILE A 76 -1.18 -1.70 20.52
N GLY A 77 -0.25 -1.34 21.40
CA GLY A 77 -0.41 -0.30 22.41
C GLY A 77 0.33 1.00 22.07
N ILE A 78 0.14 2.03 22.88
CA ILE A 78 0.79 3.34 22.70
C ILE A 78 2.32 3.20 22.76
N SER A 79 2.86 2.39 23.69
CA SER A 79 4.30 2.15 23.82
C SER A 79 4.92 1.49 22.58
N ASP A 80 4.15 0.67 21.86
CA ASP A 80 4.58 0.07 20.60
C ASP A 80 4.71 1.13 19.50
N CYS A 81 3.71 2.01 19.39
CA CYS A 81 3.74 3.12 18.44
C CYS A 81 4.90 4.08 18.74
N GLU A 82 5.17 4.40 20.01
CA GLU A 82 6.31 5.23 20.42
C GLU A 82 7.66 4.60 20.07
N ARG A 83 7.80 3.29 20.33
CA ARG A 83 9.01 2.54 20.00
C ARG A 83 9.27 2.56 18.50
N VAL A 84 8.26 2.17 17.72
CA VAL A 84 8.38 2.13 16.26
C VAL A 84 8.62 3.53 15.68
N SER A 85 7.96 4.56 16.19
CA SER A 85 8.16 5.94 15.75
C SER A 85 9.61 6.39 15.93
N ARG A 86 10.26 6.07 17.05
CA ARG A 86 11.66 6.40 17.29
C ARG A 86 12.62 5.69 16.35
N GLU A 87 12.43 4.38 16.15
CA GLU A 87 13.29 3.58 15.28
C GLU A 87 13.12 3.97 13.80
N VAL A 88 11.89 4.19 13.37
CA VAL A 88 11.63 4.66 12.00
C VAL A 88 12.18 6.08 11.80
N SER A 89 12.02 6.98 12.77
CA SER A 89 12.59 8.33 12.66
C SER A 89 14.12 8.29 12.48
N ALA A 90 14.82 7.47 13.28
CA ALA A 90 16.27 7.30 13.15
C ALA A 90 16.68 6.73 11.78
N LEU A 91 15.92 5.75 11.25
CA LEU A 91 16.15 5.21 9.92
C LEU A 91 15.97 6.28 8.83
N MET A 92 14.88 7.07 8.94
CA MET A 92 14.54 8.13 7.98
C MET A 92 15.56 9.27 8.01
N ASP A 93 16.15 9.58 9.17
CA ASP A 93 17.22 10.58 9.31
C ASP A 93 18.52 10.15 8.62
N VAL A 94 18.81 8.84 8.59
CA VAL A 94 19.99 8.28 7.91
C VAL A 94 19.80 8.17 6.40
N GLU A 95 18.66 7.66 5.96
CA GLU A 95 18.38 7.37 4.55
C GLU A 95 17.87 8.58 3.76
N ASP A 96 17.32 9.59 4.44
CA ASP A 96 16.76 10.84 3.90
C ASP A 96 15.98 10.66 2.57
N PRO A 97 14.99 9.74 2.54
CA PRO A 97 14.30 9.39 1.28
C PRO A 97 13.25 10.42 0.87
N ILE A 98 12.80 11.29 1.78
CA ILE A 98 11.76 12.29 1.57
C ILE A 98 12.38 13.70 1.66
N PRO A 99 12.50 14.43 0.52
CA PRO A 99 13.23 15.71 0.49
C PRO A 99 12.48 16.88 1.12
N THR A 100 11.22 16.67 1.55
CA THR A 100 10.37 17.73 2.13
C THR A 100 10.03 17.41 3.58
N ALA A 101 9.74 18.45 4.37
CA ALA A 101 9.30 18.27 5.75
C ALA A 101 7.97 17.48 5.79
N TYR A 102 7.91 16.51 6.70
CA TYR A 102 6.72 15.69 6.95
C TYR A 102 6.52 15.43 8.44
N ALA A 103 5.30 15.05 8.81
CA ALA A 103 4.99 14.50 10.13
C ALA A 103 4.95 12.97 10.05
N LEU A 104 5.68 12.29 10.92
CA LEU A 104 5.61 10.83 11.07
C LEU A 104 4.50 10.48 12.06
N GLU A 105 3.56 9.66 11.61
CA GLU A 105 2.46 9.13 12.42
C GLU A 105 2.51 7.61 12.41
N VAL A 106 2.54 6.99 13.60
CA VAL A 106 2.48 5.53 13.76
C VAL A 106 1.21 5.16 14.52
N SER A 107 0.45 4.21 13.99
CA SER A 107 -0.85 3.81 14.56
C SER A 107 -1.15 2.34 14.30
N SER A 108 -2.17 1.80 15.00
CA SER A 108 -2.81 0.55 14.64
C SER A 108 -3.81 0.73 13.50
N PRO A 109 -4.12 -0.33 12.70
CA PRO A 109 -4.99 -0.20 11.53
C PRO A 109 -6.47 -0.01 11.84
N GLY A 110 -6.93 -0.22 13.09
CA GLY A 110 -8.35 -0.17 13.42
C GLY A 110 -9.17 -1.33 12.82
N ASP A 111 -10.50 -1.16 12.81
CA ASP A 111 -11.43 -2.22 12.39
C ASP A 111 -11.48 -2.42 10.86
N ASP A 112 -11.12 -1.42 10.09
CA ASP A 112 -11.08 -1.46 8.62
C ASP A 112 -9.67 -1.75 8.06
N ARG A 113 -8.94 -2.62 8.76
CA ARG A 113 -7.58 -3.04 8.42
C ARG A 113 -7.42 -3.35 6.93
N VAL A 114 -6.40 -2.77 6.30
CA VAL A 114 -6.03 -3.04 4.91
C VAL A 114 -5.39 -4.43 4.78
N LEU A 115 -5.77 -5.16 3.73
CA LEU A 115 -5.22 -6.45 3.34
C LEU A 115 -4.33 -6.24 2.11
N ARG A 116 -3.01 -6.17 2.31
CA ARG A 116 -2.04 -5.81 1.26
C ARG A 116 -1.34 -7.02 0.64
N THR A 117 -1.08 -8.03 1.46
CA THR A 117 -0.32 -9.22 1.04
C THR A 117 -1.18 -10.48 1.06
N PRO A 118 -0.84 -11.55 0.30
CA PRO A 118 -1.54 -12.84 0.39
C PRO A 118 -1.61 -13.39 1.82
N ALA A 119 -0.58 -13.17 2.64
CA ALA A 119 -0.55 -13.59 4.04
C ALA A 119 -1.62 -12.88 4.88
N HIS A 120 -1.91 -11.60 4.59
CA HIS A 120 -3.01 -10.88 5.25
C HIS A 120 -4.36 -11.52 4.93
N PHE A 121 -4.61 -11.86 3.66
CA PHE A 121 -5.85 -12.54 3.28
C PHE A 121 -5.98 -13.90 3.94
N GLU A 122 -4.90 -14.70 3.97
CA GLU A 122 -4.92 -16.02 4.62
C GLU A 122 -5.24 -15.93 6.12
N ARG A 123 -4.63 -14.96 6.84
CA ARG A 123 -4.88 -14.70 8.26
C ARG A 123 -6.36 -14.39 8.54
N PHE A 124 -7.03 -13.70 7.62
CA PHE A 124 -8.42 -13.27 7.76
C PHE A 124 -9.41 -14.07 6.91
N ARG A 125 -9.06 -15.32 6.56
CA ARG A 125 -10.02 -16.25 5.93
C ARG A 125 -11.24 -16.41 6.84
N GLY A 126 -12.42 -16.36 6.25
CA GLY A 126 -13.70 -16.38 6.96
C GLY A 126 -14.18 -15.02 7.46
N ALA A 127 -13.38 -13.97 7.33
CA ALA A 127 -13.81 -12.60 7.64
C ALA A 127 -14.56 -11.97 6.47
N ARG A 128 -15.36 -10.96 6.75
CA ARG A 128 -15.97 -10.11 5.74
C ARG A 128 -14.97 -9.08 5.24
N VAL A 129 -14.83 -8.97 3.93
CA VAL A 129 -13.88 -8.07 3.29
C VAL A 129 -14.55 -7.21 2.23
N LEU A 130 -14.03 -6.01 2.04
CA LEU A 130 -14.34 -5.15 0.92
C LEU A 130 -13.13 -5.13 -0.01
N VAL A 131 -13.34 -5.53 -1.26
CA VAL A 131 -12.33 -5.51 -2.32
C VAL A 131 -12.74 -4.49 -3.37
N GLU A 132 -11.83 -3.57 -3.69
CA GLU A 132 -11.96 -2.62 -4.79
C GLU A 132 -11.05 -3.04 -5.95
N LEU A 133 -11.62 -3.13 -7.15
CA LEU A 133 -10.89 -3.52 -8.35
C LEU A 133 -10.21 -2.33 -9.02
N VAL A 134 -9.10 -2.59 -9.71
CA VAL A 134 -8.40 -1.63 -10.58
C VAL A 134 -9.33 -1.15 -11.70
N ALA A 135 -10.05 -2.08 -12.32
CA ALA A 135 -11.04 -1.79 -13.36
C ALA A 135 -12.39 -2.41 -12.98
N PRO A 136 -13.52 -1.78 -13.33
CA PRO A 136 -14.83 -2.37 -13.07
C PRO A 136 -15.01 -3.65 -13.87
N ARG A 137 -15.61 -4.68 -13.24
CA ARG A 137 -16.07 -5.92 -13.88
C ARG A 137 -17.61 -5.87 -13.90
N ASP A 138 -18.22 -5.98 -15.07
CA ASP A 138 -19.69 -5.87 -15.27
C ASP A 138 -20.30 -4.62 -14.62
N GLY A 139 -19.60 -3.48 -14.72
CA GLY A 139 -20.02 -2.20 -14.14
C GLY A 139 -19.83 -2.08 -12.63
N ARG A 140 -19.37 -3.14 -11.94
CA ARG A 140 -19.13 -3.16 -10.49
C ARG A 140 -17.64 -3.09 -10.19
N ARG A 141 -17.24 -2.13 -9.37
CA ARG A 141 -15.84 -1.94 -8.96
C ARG A 141 -15.55 -2.41 -7.53
N ARG A 142 -16.58 -2.51 -6.68
CA ARG A 142 -16.46 -2.87 -5.26
C ARG A 142 -17.27 -4.10 -4.94
N TYR A 143 -16.63 -5.06 -4.29
CA TYR A 143 -17.22 -6.31 -3.84
C TYR A 143 -17.06 -6.42 -2.33
N THR A 144 -18.16 -6.58 -1.62
CA THR A 144 -18.17 -6.86 -0.18
C THR A 144 -18.71 -8.26 0.03
N GLY A 145 -17.94 -9.13 0.64
CA GLY A 145 -18.30 -10.53 0.81
C GLY A 145 -17.45 -11.23 1.85
N LEU A 146 -17.78 -12.50 2.09
CA LEU A 146 -17.02 -13.38 2.97
C LEU A 146 -15.80 -13.92 2.22
N LEU A 147 -14.61 -13.79 2.78
CA LEU A 147 -13.38 -14.36 2.23
C LEU A 147 -13.37 -15.87 2.46
N GLN A 148 -13.64 -16.66 1.43
CA GLN A 148 -13.73 -18.12 1.55
C GLN A 148 -12.41 -18.82 1.33
N GLU A 149 -11.66 -18.40 0.33
CA GLU A 149 -10.45 -19.10 -0.10
C GLU A 149 -9.38 -18.10 -0.54
N VAL A 150 -8.13 -18.46 -0.28
CA VAL A 150 -6.94 -17.72 -0.74
C VAL A 150 -6.07 -18.69 -1.52
N SER A 151 -5.67 -18.31 -2.71
CA SER A 151 -4.79 -19.07 -3.59
C SER A 151 -3.48 -18.31 -3.84
N ALA A 152 -2.55 -18.92 -4.56
CA ALA A 152 -1.31 -18.24 -4.96
C ALA A 152 -1.56 -17.04 -5.91
N THR A 153 -2.68 -17.02 -6.62
CA THR A 153 -2.98 -16.03 -7.67
C THR A 153 -4.10 -15.06 -7.32
N GLY A 154 -4.89 -15.34 -6.27
CA GLY A 154 -6.05 -14.52 -5.94
C GLY A 154 -6.87 -15.05 -4.78
N VAL A 155 -8.06 -14.51 -4.63
CA VAL A 155 -8.99 -14.80 -3.55
C VAL A 155 -10.37 -15.17 -4.09
N ALA A 156 -11.10 -16.00 -3.38
CA ALA A 156 -12.51 -16.27 -3.63
C ALA A 156 -13.37 -15.64 -2.54
N LEU A 157 -14.33 -14.83 -2.94
CA LEU A 157 -15.29 -14.16 -2.08
C LEU A 157 -16.69 -14.78 -2.27
N GLU A 158 -17.45 -14.88 -1.22
CA GLU A 158 -18.88 -15.09 -1.31
C GLU A 158 -19.60 -13.75 -1.23
N VAL A 159 -20.18 -13.32 -2.34
CA VAL A 159 -20.92 -12.07 -2.49
C VAL A 159 -22.35 -12.42 -2.91
N ASP A 160 -23.35 -12.03 -2.14
CA ASP A 160 -24.76 -12.29 -2.44
C ASP A 160 -25.07 -13.79 -2.71
N ARG A 161 -24.40 -14.70 -1.95
CA ARG A 161 -24.45 -16.17 -2.09
C ARG A 161 -23.86 -16.70 -3.41
N GLN A 162 -23.10 -15.90 -4.10
CA GLN A 162 -22.37 -16.30 -5.31
C GLN A 162 -20.87 -16.23 -5.07
N ARG A 163 -20.14 -17.19 -5.64
CA ARG A 163 -18.67 -17.17 -5.59
C ARG A 163 -18.15 -16.17 -6.63
N VAL A 164 -17.28 -15.28 -6.19
CA VAL A 164 -16.56 -14.31 -7.02
C VAL A 164 -15.08 -14.53 -6.84
N ASP A 165 -14.41 -15.00 -7.87
CA ASP A 165 -12.95 -15.16 -7.86
C ASP A 165 -12.31 -13.86 -8.38
N VAL A 166 -11.32 -13.34 -7.63
CA VAL A 166 -10.59 -12.10 -7.93
C VAL A 166 -9.10 -12.38 -7.86
N SER A 167 -8.37 -12.09 -8.93
CA SER A 167 -6.90 -12.21 -8.92
C SER A 167 -6.27 -11.03 -8.16
N PHE A 168 -5.08 -11.27 -7.55
CA PHE A 168 -4.37 -10.20 -6.84
C PHE A 168 -4.03 -9.02 -7.75
N GLY A 169 -3.76 -9.25 -9.04
CA GLY A 169 -3.50 -8.19 -10.02
C GLY A 169 -4.70 -7.32 -10.35
N GLU A 170 -5.93 -7.78 -10.08
CA GLU A 170 -7.16 -7.00 -10.25
C GLU A 170 -7.51 -6.17 -9.01
N ILE A 171 -6.89 -6.43 -7.86
CA ILE A 171 -7.19 -5.73 -6.61
C ILE A 171 -6.43 -4.41 -6.55
N ALA A 172 -7.16 -3.31 -6.52
CA ALA A 172 -6.60 -1.98 -6.25
C ALA A 172 -6.42 -1.76 -4.75
N LYS A 173 -7.42 -2.13 -3.95
CA LYS A 173 -7.40 -2.05 -2.48
C LYS A 173 -8.34 -3.11 -1.88
N ALA A 174 -7.93 -3.69 -0.77
CA ALA A 174 -8.79 -4.57 0.02
C ALA A 174 -8.67 -4.22 1.51
N ARG A 175 -9.77 -4.39 2.27
CA ARG A 175 -9.82 -4.14 3.70
C ARG A 175 -10.85 -5.03 4.38
N LEU A 176 -10.70 -5.23 5.68
CA LEU A 176 -11.77 -5.81 6.48
C LEU A 176 -13.02 -4.93 6.39
N ALA A 177 -14.17 -5.55 6.43
CA ALA A 177 -15.47 -4.86 6.46
C ALA A 177 -16.20 -5.25 7.75
N PRO A 178 -16.86 -4.29 8.42
CA PRO A 178 -17.66 -4.55 9.60
C PRO A 178 -18.86 -5.47 9.32
#